data_056ebfc059347d80d85435685e1335a5
#
_entry.id   056ebfc059347d80d85435685e1335a5
#
_cell.length_a   1.000
_cell.length_b   1.000
_cell.length_c   1.000
_cell.angle_alpha   90.00
_cell.angle_beta   90.00
_cell.angle_gamma   90.00
#
_symmetry.space_group_name_H-M   'P 1'
#
loop_
_entity.id
_entity.type
_entity.pdbx_description
1 polymer ?
#
loop_
_entity_poly.entity_id
_entity_poly.type
_entity_poly.pdbx_seq_one_letter_code
_entity_poly.pdbx_strand_id
1 'polypeptide(L)'
;MALLNFISPRKAKPDSNGSASALPFEPTPFFADKNRAFWRLQMIGWGGAMLLRVASSIANGRPPEELISVLIATIAGFSISLILSLVYAQLINRRPLVTWGATAIVLAVAVAIAATINAWTISLRPNASEANFTSLVLGVFYLDLTLLGAWSALYYAINFFLQVEEQNDRLERLKAQATTAQLAMLRYQLNPHFLFNTLNSISTLVLLKQTEPANAMLTRLSSFLRHTLVTQPGGKVSVAQEVETLKLYLDIERMRFEERLRTEFRIDPAAARATIPSMLLQPLMENAIKYGVSALEEGAQITLSAQVVGDRLRIAVSDTGPGLQGSRRTDIIENSPTTDNTSSTGVGLANIQSRLQQAYGENHLFEIRAPAGGGFTVIIEIPFERAISPEDALSPPAVANPAISREPSSTQPIGSTS
;
A
#
# COMPACT_ATOMS: atom_id res chain seq x y z
N MET A 1 36.24 2.25 8.17
CA MET A 1 35.29 1.14 8.03
C MET A 1 34.08 1.46 7.14
N ALA A 2 33.95 2.67 6.57
CA ALA A 2 32.85 3.09 5.68
C ALA A 2 33.10 2.84 4.17
N LEU A 3 34.29 2.42 3.78
CA LEU A 3 34.69 2.21 2.37
C LEU A 3 34.37 0.81 1.81
N LEU A 4 33.94 -0.15 2.65
CA LEU A 4 33.74 -1.55 2.23
C LEU A 4 32.28 -1.91 1.90
N ASN A 5 31.29 -1.03 2.20
CA ASN A 5 29.88 -1.30 1.88
C ASN A 5 29.46 -0.92 0.44
N PHE A 6 30.38 -0.43 -0.39
CA PHE A 6 30.14 -0.11 -1.81
C PHE A 6 30.35 -1.29 -2.77
N ILE A 7 30.75 -2.46 -2.28
CA ILE A 7 31.24 -3.57 -3.12
C ILE A 7 30.42 -4.86 -2.91
N SER A 8 29.12 -4.77 -2.71
CA SER A 8 28.30 -5.99 -2.73
C SER A 8 27.43 -6.04 -4.00
N PRO A 9 27.73 -6.93 -4.96
CA PRO A 9 26.88 -7.10 -6.13
C PRO A 9 25.60 -7.83 -5.66
N ARG A 10 24.43 -7.16 -5.73
CA ARG A 10 23.15 -7.83 -5.63
C ARG A 10 23.04 -8.84 -6.77
N LYS A 11 23.12 -10.14 -6.46
CA LYS A 11 22.79 -11.22 -7.39
C LYS A 11 21.31 -11.07 -7.79
N ALA A 12 21.06 -10.79 -9.06
CA ALA A 12 19.75 -10.92 -9.66
C ALA A 12 19.29 -12.38 -9.53
N LYS A 13 18.12 -12.61 -8.96
CA LYS A 13 17.46 -13.90 -8.91
C LYS A 13 16.94 -14.22 -10.33
N PRO A 14 17.14 -15.41 -10.87
CA PRO A 14 16.60 -15.76 -12.19
C PRO A 14 15.09 -15.90 -12.09
N ASP A 15 14.35 -15.10 -12.88
CA ASP A 15 12.91 -15.26 -13.08
C ASP A 15 12.65 -16.55 -13.85
N SER A 16 11.94 -17.48 -13.22
CA SER A 16 11.44 -18.70 -13.81
C SER A 16 10.11 -18.44 -14.52
N ASN A 17 10.14 -17.88 -15.71
CA ASN A 17 9.03 -18.00 -16.67
C ASN A 17 9.62 -18.10 -18.07
N GLY A 18 9.67 -19.33 -18.57
CA GLY A 18 10.08 -19.64 -19.93
C GLY A 18 9.05 -19.16 -20.93
N SER A 19 9.42 -18.19 -21.74
CA SER A 19 8.95 -18.05 -23.12
C SER A 19 10.12 -17.58 -23.97
N ALA A 20 10.51 -18.46 -24.87
CA ALA A 20 11.66 -18.35 -25.73
C ALA A 20 11.47 -17.23 -26.77
N SER A 21 12.38 -16.25 -26.72
CA SER A 21 13.06 -15.66 -27.88
C SER A 21 14.33 -14.97 -27.36
N ALA A 22 15.32 -15.77 -27.00
CA ALA A 22 16.63 -15.26 -26.61
C ALA A 22 17.36 -14.80 -27.87
N LEU A 23 17.38 -13.50 -28.12
CA LEU A 23 18.50 -12.88 -28.81
C LEU A 23 19.69 -12.95 -27.84
N PRO A 24 20.89 -13.38 -28.28
CA PRO A 24 22.03 -13.67 -27.40
C PRO A 24 22.69 -12.42 -26.78
N PHE A 25 22.08 -11.25 -26.84
CA PHE A 25 22.58 -10.01 -26.27
C PHE A 25 21.41 -9.09 -25.91
N GLU A 26 20.89 -9.19 -24.70
CA GLU A 26 20.20 -8.04 -24.09
C GLU A 26 21.29 -7.05 -23.64
N PRO A 27 21.38 -5.85 -24.26
CA PRO A 27 22.32 -4.84 -23.79
C PRO A 27 21.90 -4.45 -22.37
N THR A 28 22.74 -4.83 -21.40
CA THR A 28 22.54 -4.35 -20.02
C THR A 28 22.49 -2.83 -20.04
N PRO A 29 21.45 -2.18 -19.50
CA PRO A 29 21.35 -0.72 -19.48
C PRO A 29 22.64 -0.13 -18.93
N PHE A 30 23.15 0.96 -19.55
CA PHE A 30 24.43 1.57 -19.18
C PHE A 30 24.53 1.84 -17.66
N PHE A 31 23.40 2.17 -17.04
CA PHE A 31 23.29 2.48 -15.61
C PHE A 31 22.85 1.30 -14.73
N ALA A 32 22.77 0.08 -15.27
CA ALA A 32 22.43 -1.11 -14.47
C ALA A 32 23.38 -1.33 -13.27
N ASP A 33 24.65 -0.95 -13.44
CA ASP A 33 25.65 -0.92 -12.38
C ASP A 33 26.17 0.52 -12.21
N LYS A 34 25.68 1.22 -11.20
CA LYS A 34 26.03 2.62 -10.88
C LYS A 34 27.54 2.81 -10.76
N ASN A 35 28.23 1.85 -10.17
CA ASN A 35 29.68 1.94 -9.96
C ASN A 35 30.45 1.83 -11.27
N ARG A 36 30.09 0.90 -12.13
CA ARG A 36 30.72 0.75 -13.46
C ARG A 36 30.42 1.94 -14.36
N ALA A 37 29.19 2.45 -14.34
CA ALA A 37 28.81 3.65 -15.09
C ALA A 37 29.61 4.87 -14.63
N PHE A 38 29.76 5.09 -13.33
CA PHE A 38 30.57 6.16 -12.76
C PHE A 38 32.02 6.10 -13.26
N TRP A 39 32.68 4.94 -13.13
CA TRP A 39 34.10 4.79 -13.55
C TRP A 39 34.25 4.96 -15.06
N ARG A 40 33.33 4.46 -15.89
CA ARG A 40 33.38 4.65 -17.34
C ARG A 40 33.27 6.13 -17.70
N LEU A 41 32.31 6.86 -17.11
CA LEU A 41 32.12 8.30 -17.33
C LEU A 41 33.33 9.08 -16.86
N GLN A 42 33.90 8.73 -15.71
CA GLN A 42 35.07 9.36 -15.15
C GLN A 42 36.31 9.21 -16.09
N MET A 43 36.57 7.99 -16.57
CA MET A 43 37.66 7.72 -17.49
C MET A 43 37.47 8.38 -18.87
N ILE A 44 36.26 8.31 -19.43
CA ILE A 44 35.95 8.93 -20.73
C ILE A 44 36.04 10.44 -20.63
N GLY A 45 35.46 11.05 -19.56
CA GLY A 45 35.46 12.50 -19.38
C GLY A 45 36.86 13.08 -19.22
N TRP A 46 37.64 12.55 -18.28
CA TRP A 46 39.00 13.04 -18.05
C TRP A 46 40.00 12.64 -19.15
N GLY A 47 39.82 11.43 -19.74
CA GLY A 47 40.60 11.00 -20.89
C GLY A 47 40.34 11.86 -22.13
N GLY A 48 39.06 12.18 -22.39
CA GLY A 48 38.66 13.10 -23.45
C GLY A 48 39.21 14.51 -23.24
N ALA A 49 39.11 15.06 -22.01
CA ALA A 49 39.69 16.37 -21.69
C ALA A 49 41.19 16.41 -21.87
N MET A 50 41.92 15.35 -21.49
CA MET A 50 43.34 15.20 -21.72
C MET A 50 43.66 15.20 -23.22
N LEU A 51 42.96 14.37 -24.00
CA LEU A 51 43.17 14.27 -25.46
C LEU A 51 42.97 15.63 -26.15
N LEU A 52 41.89 16.35 -25.81
CA LEU A 52 41.62 17.70 -26.35
C LEU A 52 42.73 18.70 -26.00
N ARG A 53 43.23 18.68 -24.77
CA ARG A 53 44.33 19.57 -24.32
C ARG A 53 45.64 19.23 -25.04
N VAL A 54 45.97 17.93 -25.20
CA VAL A 54 47.13 17.48 -25.94
C VAL A 54 47.02 17.88 -27.42
N ALA A 55 45.89 17.63 -28.06
CA ALA A 55 45.66 18.01 -29.46
C ALA A 55 45.80 19.53 -29.66
N SER A 56 45.20 20.31 -28.74
CA SER A 56 45.35 21.77 -28.75
C SER A 56 46.79 22.23 -28.59
N SER A 57 47.55 21.60 -27.70
CA SER A 57 48.99 21.90 -27.50
C SER A 57 49.79 21.67 -28.75
N ILE A 58 49.61 20.52 -29.42
CA ILE A 58 50.28 20.14 -30.67
C ILE A 58 49.85 21.12 -31.80
N ALA A 59 48.56 21.38 -31.98
CA ALA A 59 48.05 22.25 -33.03
C ALA A 59 48.61 23.69 -32.95
N ASN A 60 48.87 24.15 -31.72
CA ASN A 60 49.44 25.50 -31.47
C ASN A 60 50.98 25.53 -31.46
N GLY A 61 51.67 24.38 -31.83
CA GLY A 61 53.10 24.34 -31.92
C GLY A 61 53.80 24.50 -30.57
N ARG A 62 53.17 24.17 -29.46
CA ARG A 62 53.73 24.35 -28.12
C ARG A 62 54.80 23.28 -27.84
N PRO A 63 55.85 23.65 -27.06
CA PRO A 63 56.93 22.73 -26.78
C PRO A 63 56.44 21.45 -26.05
N PRO A 64 57.10 20.29 -26.26
CA PRO A 64 56.67 18.99 -25.66
C PRO A 64 56.65 19.01 -24.13
N GLU A 65 57.40 19.90 -23.50
CA GLU A 65 57.44 20.07 -22.03
C GLU A 65 56.08 20.49 -21.46
N GLU A 66 55.22 21.16 -22.27
CA GLU A 66 53.84 21.52 -21.87
C GLU A 66 52.96 20.29 -21.66
N LEU A 67 53.25 19.14 -22.25
CA LEU A 67 52.50 17.91 -22.06
C LEU A 67 52.57 17.42 -20.61
N ILE A 68 53.69 17.70 -19.90
CA ILE A 68 53.85 17.39 -18.48
C ILE A 68 52.81 18.20 -17.65
N SER A 69 52.68 19.49 -17.94
CA SER A 69 51.70 20.35 -17.27
C SER A 69 50.27 19.89 -17.54
N VAL A 70 49.93 19.45 -18.77
CA VAL A 70 48.63 18.89 -19.13
C VAL A 70 48.34 17.60 -18.35
N LEU A 71 49.36 16.74 -18.20
CA LEU A 71 49.24 15.49 -17.44
C LEU A 71 48.94 15.79 -15.95
N ILE A 72 49.75 16.67 -15.32
CA ILE A 72 49.57 17.06 -13.91
C ILE A 72 48.21 17.66 -13.70
N ALA A 73 47.78 18.60 -14.56
CA ALA A 73 46.47 19.23 -14.50
C ALA A 73 45.31 18.20 -14.60
N THR A 74 45.47 17.20 -15.45
CA THR A 74 44.46 16.15 -15.63
C THR A 74 44.41 15.23 -14.42
N ILE A 75 45.53 14.81 -13.86
CA ILE A 75 45.59 13.98 -12.64
C ILE A 75 45.03 14.74 -11.45
N ALA A 76 45.37 16.03 -11.30
CA ALA A 76 44.85 16.86 -10.23
C ALA A 76 43.30 17.02 -10.32
N GLY A 77 42.78 17.35 -11.50
CA GLY A 77 41.35 17.48 -11.74
C GLY A 77 40.59 16.16 -11.52
N PHE A 78 41.16 15.04 -12.02
CA PHE A 78 40.63 13.70 -11.77
C PHE A 78 40.54 13.41 -10.27
N SER A 79 41.62 13.64 -9.53
CA SER A 79 41.65 13.41 -8.08
C SER A 79 40.70 14.29 -7.31
N ILE A 80 40.58 15.57 -7.67
CA ILE A 80 39.63 16.52 -7.08
C ILE A 80 38.20 16.05 -7.36
N SER A 81 37.90 15.62 -8.57
CA SER A 81 36.55 15.12 -8.91
C SER A 81 36.17 13.85 -8.13
N LEU A 82 37.12 12.98 -7.80
CA LEU A 82 36.85 11.83 -6.91
C LEU A 82 36.53 12.30 -5.48
N ILE A 83 37.27 13.28 -4.95
CA ILE A 83 36.97 13.85 -3.62
C ILE A 83 35.59 14.51 -3.63
N LEU A 84 35.27 15.31 -4.67
CA LEU A 84 33.97 15.90 -4.84
C LEU A 84 32.84 14.86 -4.85
N SER A 85 33.05 13.73 -5.54
CA SER A 85 32.05 12.66 -5.59
C SER A 85 31.71 12.08 -4.20
N LEU A 86 32.72 11.92 -3.33
CA LEU A 86 32.53 11.44 -1.97
C LEU A 86 31.74 12.44 -1.11
N VAL A 87 32.05 13.73 -1.26
CA VAL A 87 31.35 14.82 -0.54
C VAL A 87 29.90 14.94 -1.03
N TYR A 88 29.71 14.96 -2.35
CA TYR A 88 28.36 15.07 -2.94
C TYR A 88 27.47 13.89 -2.61
N ALA A 89 28.01 12.67 -2.50
CA ALA A 89 27.28 11.49 -2.07
C ALA A 89 26.65 11.65 -0.65
N GLN A 90 27.33 12.42 0.23
CA GLN A 90 26.81 12.73 1.57
C GLN A 90 25.80 13.88 1.57
N LEU A 91 25.92 14.80 0.60
CA LEU A 91 25.07 16.00 0.52
C LEU A 91 23.74 15.74 -0.19
N ILE A 92 23.68 14.81 -1.14
CA ILE A 92 22.53 14.60 -2.02
C ILE A 92 21.24 14.26 -1.27
N ASN A 93 21.35 13.66 -0.08
CA ASN A 93 20.21 13.27 0.77
C ASN A 93 19.87 14.31 1.86
N ARG A 94 20.47 15.51 1.82
CA ARG A 94 20.23 16.60 2.78
C ARG A 94 19.14 17.54 2.27
N ARG A 95 18.74 18.50 3.12
CA ARG A 95 17.78 19.54 2.75
C ARG A 95 18.33 20.37 1.55
N PRO A 96 17.50 20.74 0.55
CA PRO A 96 17.97 21.39 -0.69
C PRO A 96 18.87 22.60 -0.46
N LEU A 97 18.53 23.48 0.49
CA LEU A 97 19.36 24.66 0.80
C LEU A 97 20.75 24.27 1.30
N VAL A 98 20.86 23.22 2.14
CA VAL A 98 22.13 22.72 2.65
C VAL A 98 22.92 22.08 1.51
N THR A 99 22.26 21.26 0.69
CA THR A 99 22.89 20.59 -0.45
C THR A 99 23.51 21.60 -1.41
N TRP A 100 22.71 22.56 -1.91
CA TRP A 100 23.20 23.54 -2.89
C TRP A 100 24.19 24.54 -2.31
N GLY A 101 23.97 25.02 -1.07
CA GLY A 101 24.90 25.93 -0.39
C GLY A 101 26.26 25.26 -0.11
N ALA A 102 26.26 24.05 0.45
CA ALA A 102 27.48 23.30 0.70
C ALA A 102 28.21 22.92 -0.61
N THR A 103 27.46 22.51 -1.64
CA THR A 103 28.01 22.22 -2.97
C THR A 103 28.72 23.43 -3.56
N ALA A 104 28.14 24.61 -3.51
CA ALA A 104 28.75 25.84 -4.02
C ALA A 104 30.08 26.16 -3.30
N ILE A 105 30.09 26.05 -1.96
CA ILE A 105 31.30 26.30 -1.16
C ILE A 105 32.39 25.27 -1.49
N VAL A 106 32.05 23.99 -1.50
CA VAL A 106 32.99 22.89 -1.75
C VAL A 106 33.57 23.00 -3.18
N LEU A 107 32.71 23.32 -4.16
CA LEU A 107 33.13 23.54 -5.55
C LEU A 107 34.07 24.76 -5.65
N ALA A 108 33.76 25.87 -5.00
CA ALA A 108 34.63 27.05 -5.01
C ALA A 108 36.01 26.74 -4.44
N VAL A 109 36.08 26.02 -3.33
CA VAL A 109 37.35 25.58 -2.72
C VAL A 109 38.11 24.64 -3.67
N ALA A 110 37.42 23.68 -4.27
CA ALA A 110 38.00 22.72 -5.20
C ALA A 110 38.59 23.40 -6.45
N VAL A 111 37.88 24.38 -7.01
CA VAL A 111 38.32 25.20 -8.14
C VAL A 111 39.55 26.07 -7.76
N ALA A 112 39.54 26.68 -6.58
CA ALA A 112 40.68 27.45 -6.10
C ALA A 112 41.93 26.60 -5.96
N ILE A 113 41.83 25.37 -5.43
CA ILE A 113 42.91 24.42 -5.32
C ILE A 113 43.42 23.98 -6.72
N ALA A 114 42.47 23.64 -7.64
CA ALA A 114 42.83 23.26 -9.01
C ALA A 114 43.56 24.40 -9.74
N ALA A 115 43.05 25.60 -9.68
CA ALA A 115 43.64 26.80 -10.31
C ALA A 115 45.03 27.09 -9.74
N THR A 116 45.22 26.94 -8.43
CA THR A 116 46.53 27.13 -7.79
C THR A 116 47.54 26.11 -8.27
N ILE A 117 47.18 24.80 -8.34
CA ILE A 117 48.05 23.74 -8.87
C ILE A 117 48.40 24.00 -10.34
N ASN A 118 47.41 24.37 -11.16
CA ASN A 118 47.60 24.62 -12.57
C ASN A 118 48.49 25.88 -12.79
N ALA A 119 48.28 26.97 -12.07
CA ALA A 119 49.12 28.14 -12.11
C ALA A 119 50.57 27.85 -11.68
N TRP A 120 50.71 27.04 -10.61
CA TRP A 120 52.07 26.60 -10.17
C TRP A 120 52.79 25.83 -11.25
N THR A 121 52.16 24.89 -11.93
CA THR A 121 52.78 24.13 -13.05
C THR A 121 53.13 25.02 -14.22
N ILE A 122 52.37 26.09 -14.49
CA ILE A 122 52.67 27.09 -15.52
C ILE A 122 53.85 27.94 -15.10
N SER A 123 53.96 28.35 -13.84
CA SER A 123 55.06 29.20 -13.34
C SER A 123 56.44 28.53 -13.38
N LEU A 124 56.50 27.18 -13.43
CA LEU A 124 57.73 26.42 -13.57
C LEU A 124 58.30 26.47 -14.99
N ARG A 125 57.62 27.04 -15.97
CA ARG A 125 58.08 27.12 -17.36
C ARG A 125 59.16 28.20 -17.51
N PRO A 126 60.18 27.94 -18.34
CA PRO A 126 61.30 28.90 -18.53
C PRO A 126 60.86 30.31 -18.97
N ASN A 127 59.75 30.38 -19.71
CA ASN A 127 59.24 31.65 -20.27
C ASN A 127 58.15 32.31 -19.40
N ALA A 128 57.85 31.78 -18.21
CA ALA A 128 56.81 32.31 -17.32
C ALA A 128 57.33 33.36 -16.32
N SER A 129 58.61 33.72 -16.35
CA SER A 129 59.28 34.52 -15.33
C SER A 129 58.77 36.00 -15.21
N GLU A 130 58.01 36.48 -16.19
CA GLU A 130 57.46 37.87 -16.19
C GLU A 130 56.01 37.94 -15.72
N ALA A 131 55.30 36.82 -15.60
CA ALA A 131 53.87 36.79 -15.22
C ALA A 131 53.70 36.75 -13.70
N ASN A 132 52.91 37.68 -13.15
CA ASN A 132 52.52 37.63 -11.74
C ASN A 132 51.71 36.36 -11.48
N PHE A 133 52.06 35.63 -10.40
CA PHE A 133 51.41 34.36 -10.03
C PHE A 133 49.88 34.53 -9.90
N THR A 134 49.41 35.66 -9.36
CA THR A 134 47.96 35.94 -9.24
C THR A 134 47.28 36.00 -10.62
N SER A 135 47.95 36.58 -11.64
CA SER A 135 47.41 36.65 -13.00
C SER A 135 47.30 35.27 -13.65
N LEU A 136 48.27 34.38 -13.35
CA LEU A 136 48.24 33.00 -13.81
C LEU A 136 47.06 32.24 -13.17
N VAL A 137 46.83 32.39 -11.85
CA VAL A 137 45.70 31.76 -11.14
C VAL A 137 44.38 32.22 -11.75
N LEU A 138 44.20 33.55 -11.92
CA LEU A 138 43.00 34.09 -12.52
C LEU A 138 42.77 33.64 -13.96
N GLY A 139 43.85 33.47 -14.74
CA GLY A 139 43.80 33.01 -16.13
C GLY A 139 43.27 31.58 -16.27
N VAL A 140 43.65 30.67 -15.34
CA VAL A 140 43.20 29.28 -15.37
C VAL A 140 41.93 29.02 -14.59
N PHE A 141 41.56 29.92 -13.66
CA PHE A 141 40.38 29.80 -12.79
C PHE A 141 39.10 29.57 -13.56
N TYR A 142 38.85 30.33 -14.63
CA TYR A 142 37.65 30.21 -15.45
C TYR A 142 37.55 28.80 -16.10
N LEU A 143 38.67 28.27 -16.59
CA LEU A 143 38.71 26.94 -17.23
C LEU A 143 38.42 25.84 -16.19
N ASP A 144 39.02 25.91 -15.01
CA ASP A 144 38.82 24.93 -13.95
C ASP A 144 37.40 25.02 -13.37
N LEU A 145 36.84 26.25 -13.25
CA LEU A 145 35.45 26.44 -12.85
C LEU A 145 34.48 25.83 -13.85
N THR A 146 34.69 26.04 -15.15
CA THR A 146 33.82 25.46 -16.17
C THR A 146 33.92 23.92 -16.20
N LEU A 147 35.09 23.35 -16.09
CA LEU A 147 35.32 21.91 -16.15
C LEU A 147 34.79 21.19 -14.90
N LEU A 148 35.16 21.63 -13.70
CA LEU A 148 34.66 21.06 -12.45
C LEU A 148 33.18 21.37 -12.20
N GLY A 149 32.70 22.54 -12.64
CA GLY A 149 31.30 22.91 -12.58
C GLY A 149 30.43 22.03 -13.49
N ALA A 150 30.84 21.84 -14.75
CA ALA A 150 30.15 20.92 -15.66
C ALA A 150 30.16 19.47 -15.16
N TRP A 151 31.32 19.03 -14.62
CA TRP A 151 31.41 17.70 -14.00
C TRP A 151 30.46 17.57 -12.81
N SER A 152 30.39 18.57 -11.94
CA SER A 152 29.51 18.60 -10.77
C SER A 152 28.04 18.57 -11.19
N ALA A 153 27.67 19.37 -12.19
CA ALA A 153 26.31 19.40 -12.74
C ALA A 153 25.91 18.02 -13.31
N LEU A 154 26.81 17.40 -14.08
CA LEU A 154 26.61 16.06 -14.64
C LEU A 154 26.46 14.99 -13.53
N TYR A 155 27.29 15.08 -12.49
CA TYR A 155 27.21 14.17 -11.34
C TYR A 155 25.85 14.24 -10.68
N TYR A 156 25.34 15.45 -10.36
CA TYR A 156 24.01 15.61 -9.76
C TYR A 156 22.89 15.19 -10.71
N ALA A 157 22.97 15.55 -12.00
CA ALA A 157 21.95 15.18 -12.99
C ALA A 157 21.79 13.67 -13.11
N ILE A 158 22.91 12.94 -13.19
CA ILE A 158 22.89 11.46 -13.28
C ILE A 158 22.33 10.85 -12.00
N ASN A 159 22.79 11.28 -10.82
CA ASN A 159 22.29 10.74 -9.56
C ASN A 159 20.81 11.06 -9.34
N PHE A 160 20.36 12.25 -9.72
CA PHE A 160 18.95 12.61 -9.64
C PHE A 160 18.09 11.76 -10.59
N PHE A 161 18.53 11.59 -11.84
CA PHE A 161 17.85 10.72 -12.80
C PHE A 161 17.70 9.28 -12.28
N LEU A 162 18.77 8.69 -11.77
CA LEU A 162 18.76 7.35 -11.21
C LEU A 162 17.86 7.24 -9.97
N GLN A 163 17.79 8.28 -9.15
CA GLN A 163 16.92 8.32 -7.99
C GLN A 163 15.43 8.38 -8.40
N VAL A 164 15.09 9.16 -9.42
CA VAL A 164 13.73 9.24 -9.96
C VAL A 164 13.32 7.89 -10.56
N GLU A 165 14.20 7.26 -11.32
CA GLU A 165 13.96 5.93 -11.92
C GLU A 165 13.69 4.88 -10.84
N GLU A 166 14.53 4.84 -9.78
CA GLU A 166 14.34 3.92 -8.64
C GLU A 166 13.01 4.16 -7.89
N GLN A 167 12.60 5.43 -7.76
CA GLN A 167 11.31 5.78 -7.15
C GLN A 167 10.13 5.34 -8.02
N ASN A 168 10.22 5.53 -9.34
CA ASN A 168 9.20 5.10 -10.28
C ASN A 168 9.02 3.58 -10.27
N ASP A 169 10.11 2.82 -10.32
CA ASP A 169 10.07 1.35 -10.22
C ASP A 169 9.42 0.89 -8.90
N ARG A 170 9.75 1.57 -7.81
CA ARG A 170 9.15 1.27 -6.51
C ARG A 170 7.64 1.54 -6.50
N LEU A 171 7.21 2.67 -7.08
CA LEU A 171 5.79 3.02 -7.20
C LEU A 171 5.03 2.02 -8.07
N GLU A 172 5.60 1.57 -9.18
CA GLU A 172 4.98 0.56 -10.04
C GLU A 172 4.81 -0.77 -9.31
N ARG A 173 5.82 -1.23 -8.58
CA ARG A 173 5.73 -2.45 -7.76
C ARG A 173 4.65 -2.33 -6.67
N LEU A 174 4.58 -1.19 -5.99
CA LEU A 174 3.54 -0.95 -4.97
C LEU A 174 2.14 -0.94 -5.59
N LYS A 175 1.95 -0.32 -6.76
CA LYS A 175 0.68 -0.34 -7.50
C LYS A 175 0.29 -1.77 -7.91
N ALA A 176 1.24 -2.56 -8.44
CA ALA A 176 0.99 -3.94 -8.80
C ALA A 176 0.59 -4.81 -7.60
N GLN A 177 1.27 -4.63 -6.46
CA GLN A 177 0.93 -5.31 -5.20
C GLN A 177 -0.47 -4.90 -4.70
N ALA A 178 -0.78 -3.60 -4.72
CA ALA A 178 -2.10 -3.09 -4.33
C ALA A 178 -3.21 -3.67 -5.22
N THR A 179 -3.01 -3.69 -6.54
CA THR A 179 -3.97 -4.28 -7.50
C THR A 179 -4.15 -5.78 -7.24
N THR A 180 -3.07 -6.52 -7.01
CA THR A 180 -3.13 -7.95 -6.70
C THR A 180 -3.87 -8.20 -5.39
N ALA A 181 -3.61 -7.39 -4.35
CA ALA A 181 -4.33 -7.47 -3.08
C ALA A 181 -5.82 -7.16 -3.25
N GLN A 182 -6.19 -6.15 -4.05
CA GLN A 182 -7.58 -5.83 -4.36
C GLN A 182 -8.28 -6.97 -5.10
N LEU A 183 -7.63 -7.57 -6.10
CA LEU A 183 -8.17 -8.73 -6.82
C LEU A 183 -8.33 -9.95 -5.92
N ALA A 184 -7.37 -10.20 -5.02
CA ALA A 184 -7.49 -11.26 -4.02
C ALA A 184 -8.66 -11.00 -3.08
N MET A 185 -8.81 -9.77 -2.57
CA MET A 185 -9.93 -9.38 -1.72
C MET A 185 -11.29 -9.58 -2.43
N LEU A 186 -11.40 -9.17 -3.70
CA LEU A 186 -12.61 -9.36 -4.51
C LEU A 186 -12.92 -10.85 -4.70
N ARG A 187 -11.90 -11.69 -4.95
CA ARG A 187 -12.08 -13.16 -5.04
C ARG A 187 -12.55 -13.78 -3.73
N TYR A 188 -12.09 -13.29 -2.57
CA TYR A 188 -12.54 -13.77 -1.27
C TYR A 188 -13.98 -13.37 -0.94
N GLN A 189 -14.49 -12.26 -1.50
CA GLN A 189 -15.88 -11.84 -1.32
C GLN A 189 -16.89 -12.73 -2.04
N LEU A 190 -16.49 -13.31 -3.16
CA LEU A 190 -17.28 -14.30 -3.87
C LEU A 190 -16.86 -15.68 -3.35
N ASN A 191 -17.57 -16.24 -2.37
CA ASN A 191 -17.32 -17.60 -1.90
C ASN A 191 -17.31 -18.58 -3.09
N PRO A 192 -16.12 -19.06 -3.58
CA PRO A 192 -16.07 -19.87 -4.79
C PRO A 192 -16.80 -21.17 -4.60
N HIS A 193 -16.77 -21.75 -3.40
CA HIS A 193 -17.43 -22.99 -3.09
C HIS A 193 -18.96 -22.87 -3.19
N PHE A 194 -19.54 -21.78 -2.71
CA PHE A 194 -20.96 -21.48 -2.89
C PHE A 194 -21.33 -21.38 -4.37
N LEU A 195 -20.55 -20.63 -5.16
CA LEU A 195 -20.80 -20.48 -6.60
C LEU A 195 -20.74 -21.83 -7.34
N PHE A 196 -19.71 -22.64 -7.09
CA PHE A 196 -19.60 -23.97 -7.70
C PHE A 196 -20.76 -24.89 -7.31
N ASN A 197 -21.14 -24.90 -6.04
CA ASN A 197 -22.27 -25.71 -5.58
C ASN A 197 -23.60 -25.27 -6.20
N THR A 198 -23.83 -23.96 -6.30
CA THR A 198 -25.03 -23.41 -6.95
C THR A 198 -25.08 -23.76 -8.43
N LEU A 199 -23.95 -23.59 -9.17
CA LEU A 199 -23.85 -23.96 -10.59
C LEU A 199 -24.07 -25.47 -10.80
N ASN A 200 -23.50 -26.31 -9.95
CA ASN A 200 -23.72 -27.75 -9.98
C ASN A 200 -25.20 -28.11 -9.75
N SER A 201 -25.87 -27.44 -8.81
CA SER A 201 -27.31 -27.63 -8.57
C SER A 201 -28.13 -27.22 -9.80
N ILE A 202 -27.83 -26.07 -10.40
CA ILE A 202 -28.48 -25.62 -11.65
C ILE A 202 -28.26 -26.66 -12.76
N SER A 203 -27.03 -27.15 -12.94
CA SER A 203 -26.72 -28.19 -13.94
C SER A 203 -27.52 -29.47 -13.69
N THR A 204 -27.66 -29.91 -12.45
CA THR A 204 -28.46 -31.10 -12.09
C THR A 204 -29.95 -30.87 -12.42
N LEU A 205 -30.52 -29.70 -12.07
CA LEU A 205 -31.90 -29.36 -12.42
C LEU A 205 -32.15 -29.38 -13.94
N VAL A 206 -31.19 -28.88 -14.71
CA VAL A 206 -31.26 -28.90 -16.19
C VAL A 206 -31.22 -30.35 -16.73
N LEU A 207 -30.34 -31.21 -16.19
CA LEU A 207 -30.26 -32.63 -16.58
C LEU A 207 -31.55 -33.37 -16.24
N LEU A 208 -32.20 -33.05 -15.11
CA LEU A 208 -33.49 -33.58 -14.71
C LEU A 208 -34.68 -32.94 -15.46
N LYS A 209 -34.42 -32.05 -16.43
CA LYS A 209 -35.44 -31.33 -17.21
C LYS A 209 -36.34 -30.43 -16.35
N GLN A 210 -35.90 -30.05 -15.17
CA GLN A 210 -36.59 -29.11 -14.27
C GLN A 210 -36.23 -27.66 -14.62
N THR A 211 -36.69 -27.18 -15.78
CA THR A 211 -36.28 -25.89 -16.35
C THR A 211 -36.72 -24.70 -15.48
N GLU A 212 -37.94 -24.72 -14.93
CA GLU A 212 -38.46 -23.64 -14.07
C GLU A 212 -37.64 -23.44 -12.79
N PRO A 213 -37.36 -24.49 -11.99
CA PRO A 213 -36.46 -24.36 -10.84
C PRO A 213 -35.03 -23.91 -11.22
N ALA A 214 -34.49 -24.42 -12.33
CA ALA A 214 -33.16 -24.00 -12.81
C ALA A 214 -33.11 -22.49 -13.13
N ASN A 215 -34.11 -21.97 -13.84
CA ASN A 215 -34.21 -20.54 -14.15
C ASN A 215 -34.41 -19.68 -12.89
N ALA A 216 -35.25 -20.16 -11.95
CA ALA A 216 -35.45 -19.46 -10.67
C ALA A 216 -34.14 -19.37 -9.87
N MET A 217 -33.35 -20.45 -9.81
CA MET A 217 -32.03 -20.46 -9.15
C MET A 217 -31.04 -19.54 -9.83
N LEU A 218 -30.97 -19.53 -11.16
CA LEU A 218 -30.11 -18.63 -11.94
C LEU A 218 -30.46 -17.14 -11.72
N THR A 219 -31.74 -16.81 -11.66
CA THR A 219 -32.21 -15.44 -11.40
C THR A 219 -31.82 -14.98 -10.01
N ARG A 220 -31.98 -15.84 -8.98
CA ARG A 220 -31.58 -15.55 -7.60
C ARG A 220 -30.07 -15.37 -7.48
N LEU A 221 -29.29 -16.25 -8.14
CA LEU A 221 -27.83 -16.14 -8.17
C LEU A 221 -27.39 -14.82 -8.81
N SER A 222 -28.00 -14.42 -9.92
CA SER A 222 -27.72 -13.13 -10.59
C SER A 222 -28.03 -11.93 -9.67
N SER A 223 -29.14 -11.99 -8.95
CA SER A 223 -29.53 -10.94 -8.01
C SER A 223 -28.58 -10.85 -6.81
N PHE A 224 -28.19 -11.99 -6.24
CA PHE A 224 -27.19 -12.06 -5.18
C PHE A 224 -25.84 -11.49 -5.61
N LEU A 225 -25.31 -11.91 -6.77
CA LEU A 225 -24.04 -11.41 -7.30
C LEU A 225 -24.06 -9.90 -7.54
N ARG A 226 -25.15 -9.39 -8.14
CA ARG A 226 -25.30 -7.95 -8.36
C ARG A 226 -25.30 -7.17 -7.04
N HIS A 227 -25.99 -7.67 -6.03
CA HIS A 227 -26.05 -7.01 -4.71
C HIS A 227 -24.70 -7.03 -4.00
N THR A 228 -24.01 -8.16 -4.02
CA THR A 228 -22.70 -8.34 -3.37
C THR A 228 -21.60 -7.52 -4.04
N LEU A 229 -21.59 -7.39 -5.38
CA LEU A 229 -20.57 -6.66 -6.13
C LEU A 229 -20.73 -5.13 -6.09
N VAL A 230 -21.94 -4.62 -5.84
CA VAL A 230 -22.20 -3.17 -5.72
C VAL A 230 -21.84 -2.65 -4.32
N THR A 231 -21.91 -3.49 -3.30
CA THR A 231 -21.60 -3.10 -1.92
C THR A 231 -20.09 -2.91 -1.77
N GLN A 232 -19.63 -1.70 -1.40
CA GLN A 232 -18.23 -1.41 -1.21
C GLN A 232 -17.63 -2.25 -0.06
N PRO A 233 -16.50 -2.92 -0.28
CA PRO A 233 -15.81 -3.70 0.75
C PRO A 233 -15.28 -2.78 1.86
N GLY A 234 -15.50 -3.18 3.13
CA GLY A 234 -14.91 -2.52 4.29
C GLY A 234 -15.70 -1.35 4.86
N GLY A 235 -16.86 -1.02 4.27
CA GLY A 235 -17.79 -0.06 4.84
C GLY A 235 -18.64 -0.65 5.97
N LYS A 236 -19.28 0.22 6.78
CA LYS A 236 -20.36 -0.17 7.68
C LYS A 236 -21.69 -0.17 6.90
N VAL A 237 -22.52 -1.17 7.16
CA VAL A 237 -23.88 -1.30 6.60
C VAL A 237 -24.88 -1.45 7.74
N SER A 238 -26.16 -1.16 7.49
CA SER A 238 -27.18 -1.45 8.51
C SER A 238 -27.43 -2.96 8.63
N VAL A 239 -27.81 -3.42 9.83
CA VAL A 239 -28.23 -4.82 10.04
C VAL A 239 -29.33 -5.20 9.06
N ALA A 240 -30.27 -4.30 8.77
CA ALA A 240 -31.33 -4.52 7.79
C ALA A 240 -30.77 -4.83 6.39
N GLN A 241 -29.80 -4.03 5.92
CA GLN A 241 -29.16 -4.26 4.60
C GLN A 241 -28.42 -5.60 4.54
N GLU A 242 -27.70 -5.95 5.59
CA GLU A 242 -26.99 -7.24 5.63
C GLU A 242 -27.96 -8.43 5.68
N VAL A 243 -29.06 -8.30 6.43
CA VAL A 243 -30.12 -9.31 6.47
C VAL A 243 -30.80 -9.48 5.11
N GLU A 244 -31.03 -8.41 4.36
CA GLU A 244 -31.59 -8.51 3.00
C GLU A 244 -30.63 -9.26 2.06
N THR A 245 -29.31 -8.95 2.11
CA THR A 245 -28.32 -9.69 1.35
C THR A 245 -28.28 -11.17 1.75
N LEU A 246 -28.39 -11.43 3.05
CA LEU A 246 -28.38 -12.75 3.61
C LEU A 246 -29.61 -13.57 3.18
N LYS A 247 -30.78 -12.95 3.07
CA LYS A 247 -31.99 -13.62 2.55
C LYS A 247 -31.81 -14.07 1.10
N LEU A 248 -31.17 -13.24 0.25
CA LEU A 248 -30.87 -13.64 -1.13
C LEU A 248 -29.96 -14.86 -1.19
N TYR A 249 -28.95 -14.91 -0.32
CA TYR A 249 -28.08 -16.08 -0.18
C TYR A 249 -28.85 -17.33 0.28
N LEU A 250 -29.65 -17.20 1.32
CA LEU A 250 -30.46 -18.29 1.89
C LEU A 250 -31.53 -18.82 0.94
N ASP A 251 -32.11 -17.97 0.10
CA ASP A 251 -33.07 -18.40 -0.92
C ASP A 251 -32.45 -19.35 -1.96
N ILE A 252 -31.16 -19.18 -2.25
CA ILE A 252 -30.40 -20.09 -3.11
C ILE A 252 -30.12 -21.41 -2.36
N GLU A 253 -29.64 -21.31 -1.11
CA GLU A 253 -29.35 -22.51 -0.30
C GLU A 253 -30.60 -23.30 0.01
N ARG A 254 -31.78 -22.68 0.20
CA ARG A 254 -33.07 -23.37 0.36
C ARG A 254 -33.44 -24.22 -0.85
N MET A 255 -33.14 -23.77 -2.08
CA MET A 255 -33.39 -24.60 -3.28
C MET A 255 -32.50 -25.85 -3.32
N ARG A 256 -31.39 -25.83 -2.59
CA ARG A 256 -30.42 -26.94 -2.52
C ARG A 256 -30.73 -27.88 -1.37
N PHE A 257 -31.06 -27.35 -0.20
CA PHE A 257 -31.32 -28.15 1.01
C PHE A 257 -32.81 -28.41 1.28
N GLU A 258 -33.68 -27.78 0.52
CA GLU A 258 -35.14 -27.92 0.61
C GLU A 258 -35.65 -27.72 2.06
N GLU A 259 -36.47 -28.61 2.57
CA GLU A 259 -37.01 -28.55 3.92
C GLU A 259 -35.98 -28.79 5.03
N ARG A 260 -34.79 -29.24 4.68
CA ARG A 260 -33.68 -29.43 5.63
C ARG A 260 -33.14 -28.12 6.17
N LEU A 261 -33.26 -27.00 5.40
CA LEU A 261 -32.84 -25.69 5.83
C LEU A 261 -34.02 -24.86 6.33
N ARG A 262 -34.19 -24.81 7.63
CA ARG A 262 -35.20 -23.96 8.30
C ARG A 262 -34.52 -22.72 8.87
N THR A 263 -35.01 -21.53 8.51
CA THR A 263 -34.40 -20.27 8.98
C THR A 263 -35.44 -19.39 9.65
N GLU A 264 -35.05 -18.78 10.75
CA GLU A 264 -35.86 -17.84 11.52
C GLU A 264 -35.07 -16.55 11.77
N PHE A 265 -35.75 -15.39 11.55
CA PHE A 265 -35.18 -14.07 11.78
C PHE A 265 -35.95 -13.36 12.89
N ARG A 266 -35.26 -12.98 13.96
CA ARG A 266 -35.81 -12.24 15.11
C ARG A 266 -35.05 -10.92 15.25
N ILE A 267 -35.41 -9.93 14.45
CA ILE A 267 -34.66 -8.67 14.37
C ILE A 267 -35.54 -7.54 14.96
N ASP A 268 -35.10 -6.97 16.06
CA ASP A 268 -35.78 -5.82 16.64
C ASP A 268 -35.69 -4.60 15.72
N PRO A 269 -36.74 -3.78 15.61
CA PRO A 269 -36.75 -2.59 14.76
C PRO A 269 -35.65 -1.58 15.09
N ALA A 270 -35.19 -1.50 16.34
CA ALA A 270 -34.05 -0.68 16.73
C ALA A 270 -32.75 -1.26 16.24
N ALA A 271 -32.55 -2.59 16.38
CA ALA A 271 -31.36 -3.30 15.92
C ALA A 271 -31.22 -3.30 14.39
N ALA A 272 -32.33 -3.32 13.66
CA ALA A 272 -32.35 -3.26 12.20
C ALA A 272 -31.63 -1.99 11.65
N ARG A 273 -31.67 -0.89 12.39
CA ARG A 273 -31.03 0.40 12.03
C ARG A 273 -29.61 0.56 12.56
N ALA A 274 -29.12 -0.40 13.32
CA ALA A 274 -27.73 -0.40 13.80
C ALA A 274 -26.76 -0.64 12.65
N THR A 275 -25.57 -0.05 12.72
CA THR A 275 -24.48 -0.29 11.76
C THR A 275 -23.55 -1.37 12.23
N ILE A 276 -23.17 -2.24 11.31
CA ILE A 276 -22.19 -3.32 11.49
C ILE A 276 -21.17 -3.32 10.35
N PRO A 277 -19.99 -3.89 10.52
CA PRO A 277 -19.08 -4.15 9.41
C PRO A 277 -19.77 -5.00 8.35
N SER A 278 -19.67 -4.62 7.08
CA SER A 278 -20.26 -5.38 5.96
C SER A 278 -19.77 -6.83 5.94
N MET A 279 -20.61 -7.78 5.54
CA MET A 279 -20.31 -9.23 5.47
C MET A 279 -19.88 -9.84 6.82
N LEU A 280 -20.50 -9.40 7.92
CA LEU A 280 -20.29 -9.97 9.25
C LEU A 280 -21.17 -11.20 9.50
N LEU A 281 -22.42 -11.17 9.03
CA LEU A 281 -23.41 -12.21 9.27
C LEU A 281 -23.31 -13.38 8.31
N GLN A 282 -22.90 -13.14 7.07
CA GLN A 282 -22.83 -14.17 6.04
C GLN A 282 -21.91 -15.34 6.42
N PRO A 283 -20.65 -15.15 6.89
CA PRO A 283 -19.79 -16.28 7.30
C PRO A 283 -20.38 -17.08 8.49
N LEU A 284 -21.14 -16.43 9.37
CA LEU A 284 -21.82 -17.13 10.48
C LEU A 284 -22.91 -18.06 9.95
N MET A 285 -23.71 -17.58 8.99
CA MET A 285 -24.74 -18.39 8.34
C MET A 285 -24.14 -19.53 7.51
N GLU A 286 -23.06 -19.25 6.76
CA GLU A 286 -22.32 -20.31 6.02
C GLU A 286 -21.84 -21.41 6.96
N ASN A 287 -21.28 -21.06 8.13
CA ASN A 287 -20.90 -22.01 9.15
C ASN A 287 -22.08 -22.82 9.69
N ALA A 288 -23.20 -22.16 9.99
CA ALA A 288 -24.40 -22.84 10.48
C ALA A 288 -24.98 -23.82 9.44
N ILE A 289 -24.98 -23.46 8.15
CA ILE A 289 -25.40 -24.37 7.07
C ILE A 289 -24.43 -25.54 6.95
N LYS A 290 -23.14 -25.26 6.89
CA LYS A 290 -22.10 -26.29 6.67
C LYS A 290 -22.05 -27.31 7.77
N TYR A 291 -22.17 -26.90 9.04
CA TYR A 291 -21.96 -27.76 10.19
C TYR A 291 -23.27 -28.12 10.94
N GLY A 292 -24.31 -27.32 10.77
CA GLY A 292 -25.63 -27.62 11.33
C GLY A 292 -26.50 -28.38 10.34
N VAL A 293 -26.80 -27.80 9.17
CA VAL A 293 -27.75 -28.35 8.21
C VAL A 293 -27.17 -29.55 7.43
N SER A 294 -25.92 -29.40 6.89
CA SER A 294 -25.32 -30.43 6.06
C SER A 294 -24.94 -31.69 6.82
N ALA A 295 -24.74 -31.59 8.13
CA ALA A 295 -24.31 -32.68 8.98
C ALA A 295 -25.45 -33.66 9.38
N LEU A 296 -26.71 -33.23 9.29
CA LEU A 296 -27.89 -34.02 9.68
C LEU A 296 -28.78 -34.30 8.48
N GLU A 297 -29.27 -35.51 8.32
CA GLU A 297 -30.24 -35.85 7.26
C GLU A 297 -31.55 -35.10 7.42
N GLU A 298 -32.01 -34.89 8.66
CA GLU A 298 -33.20 -34.15 9.03
C GLU A 298 -33.03 -32.63 8.87
N GLY A 299 -31.80 -32.19 8.60
CA GLY A 299 -31.43 -30.77 8.55
C GLY A 299 -31.43 -30.10 9.92
N ALA A 300 -31.38 -28.78 9.92
CA ALA A 300 -31.35 -27.98 11.14
C ALA A 300 -32.13 -26.68 10.97
N GLN A 301 -32.53 -26.11 12.10
CA GLN A 301 -33.05 -24.75 12.16
C GLN A 301 -31.90 -23.78 12.47
N ILE A 302 -31.83 -22.69 11.73
CA ILE A 302 -30.90 -21.60 12.00
C ILE A 302 -31.71 -20.37 12.41
N THR A 303 -31.39 -19.81 13.56
CA THR A 303 -32.03 -18.59 14.08
C THR A 303 -31.03 -17.46 14.12
N LEU A 304 -31.31 -16.35 13.43
CA LEU A 304 -30.60 -15.09 13.56
C LEU A 304 -31.41 -14.13 14.41
N SER A 305 -30.86 -13.71 15.53
CA SER A 305 -31.48 -12.67 16.38
C SER A 305 -30.59 -11.45 16.48
N ALA A 306 -31.20 -10.25 16.47
CA ALA A 306 -30.52 -9.00 16.73
C ALA A 306 -31.39 -8.09 17.59
N GLN A 307 -30.84 -7.61 18.69
CA GLN A 307 -31.53 -6.75 19.66
C GLN A 307 -30.58 -5.69 20.23
N VAL A 308 -31.15 -4.56 20.65
CA VAL A 308 -30.38 -3.52 21.36
C VAL A 308 -30.59 -3.73 22.86
N VAL A 309 -29.47 -3.91 23.57
CA VAL A 309 -29.45 -4.11 25.04
C VAL A 309 -28.62 -2.98 25.64
N GLY A 310 -29.28 -2.00 26.24
CA GLY A 310 -28.62 -0.79 26.72
C GLY A 310 -28.02 0.01 25.55
N ASP A 311 -26.73 0.23 25.62
CA ASP A 311 -25.93 0.92 24.58
C ASP A 311 -25.23 -0.05 23.60
N ARG A 312 -25.58 -1.34 23.64
CA ARG A 312 -24.94 -2.39 22.83
C ARG A 312 -25.93 -3.04 21.88
N LEU A 313 -25.44 -3.35 20.67
CA LEU A 313 -26.09 -4.23 19.74
C LEU A 313 -25.63 -5.66 20.01
N ARG A 314 -26.57 -6.54 20.35
CA ARG A 314 -26.33 -7.98 20.50
C ARG A 314 -26.91 -8.70 19.30
N ILE A 315 -26.05 -9.47 18.62
CA ILE A 315 -26.42 -10.34 17.50
C ILE A 315 -26.09 -11.78 17.91
N ALA A 316 -27.03 -12.70 17.67
CA ALA A 316 -26.77 -14.12 17.87
C ALA A 316 -27.23 -14.94 16.67
N VAL A 317 -26.35 -15.83 16.21
CA VAL A 317 -26.65 -16.86 15.20
C VAL A 317 -26.56 -18.22 15.89
N SER A 318 -27.69 -18.94 15.89
CA SER A 318 -27.80 -20.24 16.53
C SER A 318 -28.28 -21.28 15.53
N ASP A 319 -27.71 -22.49 15.56
CA ASP A 319 -28.21 -23.65 14.83
C ASP A 319 -28.57 -24.78 15.79
N THR A 320 -29.47 -25.68 15.36
CA THR A 320 -29.88 -26.88 16.08
C THR A 320 -29.12 -28.12 15.58
N GLY A 321 -27.92 -27.93 15.02
CA GLY A 321 -27.10 -29.03 14.52
C GLY A 321 -26.46 -29.88 15.62
N PRO A 322 -25.54 -30.80 15.28
CA PRO A 322 -24.94 -31.74 16.22
C PRO A 322 -24.00 -31.11 17.26
N GLY A 323 -23.80 -29.79 17.20
CA GLY A 323 -22.89 -29.09 18.11
C GLY A 323 -21.42 -29.43 17.87
N LEU A 324 -20.61 -29.51 18.95
CA LEU A 324 -19.21 -29.89 18.90
C LEU A 324 -18.98 -31.39 18.90
N GLN A 325 -19.90 -32.18 19.50
CA GLN A 325 -19.78 -33.64 19.56
C GLN A 325 -20.13 -34.25 18.20
N GLY A 326 -19.13 -34.85 17.56
CA GLY A 326 -19.27 -35.55 16.27
C GLY A 326 -19.03 -34.68 15.03
N SER A 327 -18.68 -33.46 15.16
CA SER A 327 -18.29 -32.59 14.04
C SER A 327 -16.84 -32.14 14.15
N ARG A 328 -16.18 -31.92 12.98
CA ARG A 328 -14.85 -31.30 12.89
C ARG A 328 -14.79 -29.87 13.45
N ARG A 329 -15.83 -29.40 14.17
CA ARG A 329 -15.89 -28.12 14.86
C ARG A 329 -14.95 -28.00 16.05
N THR A 330 -14.54 -29.14 16.65
CA THR A 330 -13.56 -29.16 17.75
C THR A 330 -12.21 -28.61 17.30
N ASP A 331 -11.82 -28.88 16.04
CA ASP A 331 -10.56 -28.38 15.46
C ASP A 331 -10.55 -26.85 15.25
N ILE A 332 -11.73 -26.20 15.32
CA ILE A 332 -11.89 -24.75 15.10
C ILE A 332 -11.55 -23.94 16.37
N ILE A 333 -11.78 -24.54 17.54
CA ILE A 333 -11.62 -23.87 18.84
C ILE A 333 -10.20 -24.09 19.39
N GLU A 334 -9.58 -25.25 19.10
CA GLU A 334 -8.27 -25.64 19.66
C GLU A 334 -7.07 -25.25 18.80
N ASN A 335 -7.23 -24.99 17.49
CA ASN A 335 -6.12 -24.67 16.61
C ASN A 335 -6.00 -23.16 16.38
N SER A 336 -5.10 -22.52 17.15
CA SER A 336 -4.34 -21.34 16.73
C SER A 336 -3.72 -21.55 15.34
N PRO A 337 -3.44 -20.49 14.57
CA PRO A 337 -3.04 -20.57 13.17
C PRO A 337 -1.66 -21.22 13.02
N THR A 338 -1.63 -22.53 12.84
CA THR A 338 -0.46 -23.25 12.33
C THR A 338 -0.73 -23.67 10.88
N THR A 339 0.12 -23.14 10.06
CA THR A 339 0.48 -23.37 8.67
C THR A 339 0.20 -24.77 8.09
N ASP A 340 -1.06 -25.15 7.83
CA ASP A 340 -1.34 -26.22 6.85
C ASP A 340 -2.65 -25.95 6.11
N ASN A 341 -2.53 -25.81 4.81
CA ASN A 341 -3.44 -25.26 3.80
C ASN A 341 -4.64 -26.15 3.41
N THR A 342 -5.20 -26.99 4.28
CA THR A 342 -6.24 -27.94 3.86
C THR A 342 -7.57 -27.94 4.63
N SER A 343 -7.75 -27.10 5.66
CA SER A 343 -9.05 -26.98 6.34
C SER A 343 -9.58 -25.56 6.37
N SER A 344 -10.48 -25.23 5.44
CA SER A 344 -11.15 -23.92 5.29
C SER A 344 -12.08 -23.51 6.46
N THR A 345 -12.01 -24.18 7.59
CA THR A 345 -13.02 -24.17 8.65
C THR A 345 -12.72 -23.19 9.78
N GLY A 346 -11.47 -23.05 10.19
CA GLY A 346 -11.06 -22.08 11.23
C GLY A 346 -10.97 -20.64 10.72
N VAL A 347 -10.83 -20.46 9.41
CA VAL A 347 -10.60 -19.18 8.77
C VAL A 347 -11.82 -18.25 8.87
N GLY A 348 -13.05 -18.78 8.83
CA GLY A 348 -14.27 -17.96 8.85
C GLY A 348 -14.50 -17.22 10.17
N LEU A 349 -14.44 -17.94 11.31
CA LEU A 349 -14.65 -17.35 12.63
C LEU A 349 -13.47 -16.48 13.06
N ALA A 350 -12.22 -16.88 12.76
CA ALA A 350 -11.03 -16.08 13.00
C ALA A 350 -11.08 -14.75 12.22
N ASN A 351 -11.56 -14.77 10.98
CA ASN A 351 -11.75 -13.56 10.19
C ASN A 351 -12.80 -12.62 10.78
N ILE A 352 -13.90 -13.15 11.32
CA ILE A 352 -14.92 -12.36 12.02
C ILE A 352 -14.31 -11.67 13.24
N GLN A 353 -13.60 -12.44 14.08
CA GLN A 353 -12.95 -11.91 15.28
C GLN A 353 -11.92 -10.84 14.94
N SER A 354 -11.07 -11.06 13.93
CA SER A 354 -10.10 -10.08 13.45
C SER A 354 -10.77 -8.80 12.93
N ARG A 355 -11.90 -8.94 12.23
CA ARG A 355 -12.68 -7.80 11.73
C ARG A 355 -13.34 -7.00 12.86
N LEU A 356 -13.86 -7.68 13.88
CA LEU A 356 -14.41 -7.03 15.08
C LEU A 356 -13.32 -6.29 15.85
N GLN A 357 -12.15 -6.91 16.02
CA GLN A 357 -10.99 -6.29 16.65
C GLN A 357 -10.53 -5.04 15.88
N GLN A 358 -10.52 -5.10 14.56
CA GLN A 358 -10.15 -3.95 13.71
C GLN A 358 -11.16 -2.80 13.80
N ALA A 359 -12.47 -3.12 13.88
CA ALA A 359 -13.53 -2.13 13.86
C ALA A 359 -13.81 -1.50 15.24
N TYR A 360 -13.66 -2.28 16.32
CA TYR A 360 -14.10 -1.90 17.67
C TYR A 360 -13.01 -2.03 18.74
N GLY A 361 -11.81 -2.54 18.41
CA GLY A 361 -10.74 -2.79 19.37
C GLY A 361 -11.20 -3.73 20.48
N GLU A 362 -10.93 -3.38 21.74
CA GLU A 362 -11.36 -4.15 22.91
C GLU A 362 -12.86 -3.97 23.25
N ASN A 363 -13.56 -3.08 22.57
CA ASN A 363 -14.97 -2.78 22.87
C ASN A 363 -15.95 -3.68 22.13
N HIS A 364 -15.67 -4.98 22.03
CA HIS A 364 -16.57 -6.00 21.49
C HIS A 364 -16.52 -7.27 22.33
N LEU A 365 -17.61 -8.06 22.26
CA LEU A 365 -17.65 -9.42 22.78
C LEU A 365 -17.89 -10.38 21.61
N PHE A 366 -17.09 -11.45 21.54
CA PHE A 366 -17.29 -12.56 20.62
C PHE A 366 -17.31 -13.84 21.45
N GLU A 367 -18.46 -14.46 21.59
CA GLU A 367 -18.66 -15.65 22.43
C GLU A 367 -19.25 -16.80 21.62
N ILE A 368 -18.74 -17.99 21.84
CA ILE A 368 -19.23 -19.23 21.24
C ILE A 368 -19.80 -20.09 22.34
N ARG A 369 -21.05 -20.54 22.16
CA ARG A 369 -21.75 -21.49 23.05
C ARG A 369 -22.12 -22.74 22.31
N ALA A 370 -21.69 -23.88 22.81
CA ALA A 370 -22.01 -25.21 22.25
C ALA A 370 -22.40 -26.16 23.39
N PRO A 371 -23.70 -26.22 23.72
CA PRO A 371 -24.18 -27.07 24.80
C PRO A 371 -24.00 -28.54 24.45
N ALA A 372 -23.81 -29.40 25.49
CA ALA A 372 -23.60 -30.86 25.33
C ALA A 372 -24.77 -31.60 24.65
N GLY A 373 -25.97 -31.01 24.65
CA GLY A 373 -27.18 -31.57 24.01
C GLY A 373 -27.31 -31.28 22.50
N GLY A 374 -26.30 -30.64 21.88
CA GLY A 374 -26.36 -30.21 20.48
C GLY A 374 -26.63 -28.71 20.34
N GLY A 375 -26.53 -28.24 19.10
CA GLY A 375 -26.63 -26.83 18.77
C GLY A 375 -25.30 -26.06 18.90
N PHE A 376 -25.21 -24.98 18.15
CA PHE A 376 -24.04 -24.07 18.19
C PHE A 376 -24.53 -22.64 18.06
N THR A 377 -24.05 -21.78 18.94
CA THR A 377 -24.47 -20.37 18.97
C THR A 377 -23.23 -19.48 19.01
N VAL A 378 -23.19 -18.50 18.10
CA VAL A 378 -22.22 -17.41 18.12
C VAL A 378 -22.93 -16.14 18.56
N ILE A 379 -22.39 -15.48 19.57
CA ILE A 379 -22.91 -14.22 20.10
C ILE A 379 -21.88 -13.12 19.86
N ILE A 380 -22.33 -12.02 19.28
CA ILE A 380 -21.54 -10.81 19.05
C ILE A 380 -22.21 -9.66 19.77
N GLU A 381 -21.45 -8.93 20.59
CA GLU A 381 -21.91 -7.68 21.17
C GLU A 381 -20.93 -6.57 20.79
N ILE A 382 -21.48 -5.49 20.21
CA ILE A 382 -20.73 -4.32 19.77
C ILE A 382 -21.45 -3.03 20.23
N PRO A 383 -20.78 -1.88 20.28
CA PRO A 383 -21.43 -0.61 20.53
C PRO A 383 -22.57 -0.36 19.53
N PHE A 384 -23.70 0.14 20.04
CA PHE A 384 -24.81 0.52 19.17
C PHE A 384 -24.49 1.81 18.45
N GLU A 385 -24.36 1.76 17.14
CA GLU A 385 -24.20 2.90 16.26
C GLU A 385 -25.35 2.93 15.27
N ARG A 386 -26.10 4.03 15.20
CA ARG A 386 -27.22 4.16 14.27
C ARG A 386 -26.73 4.51 12.86
N ALA A 387 -27.29 3.86 11.85
CA ALA A 387 -27.11 4.26 10.47
C ALA A 387 -27.66 5.67 10.25
N ILE A 388 -26.84 6.58 9.74
CA ILE A 388 -27.29 7.92 9.36
C ILE A 388 -28.13 7.75 8.09
N SER A 389 -29.44 8.03 8.19
CA SER A 389 -30.30 8.06 7.02
C SER A 389 -29.89 9.23 6.10
N PRO A 390 -29.97 9.10 4.76
CA PRO A 390 -29.79 10.24 3.86
C PRO A 390 -30.68 11.44 4.19
N GLU A 391 -31.85 11.21 4.82
CA GLU A 391 -32.75 12.25 5.30
C GLU A 391 -32.23 12.94 6.57
N ASP A 392 -31.52 12.22 7.46
CA ASP A 392 -30.90 12.78 8.66
C ASP A 392 -29.64 13.64 8.31
N ALA A 393 -28.98 13.35 7.20
CA ALA A 393 -27.85 14.13 6.71
C ALA A 393 -28.23 15.49 6.09
N LEU A 394 -29.51 15.68 5.75
CA LEU A 394 -30.07 16.93 5.20
C LEU A 394 -30.70 17.82 6.28
N SER A 395 -30.85 17.35 7.50
CA SER A 395 -31.33 18.16 8.60
C SER A 395 -30.22 19.05 9.15
N PRO A 396 -30.33 20.38 9.11
CA PRO A 396 -29.33 21.25 9.72
C PRO A 396 -29.26 20.98 11.23
N PRO A 397 -28.07 21.08 11.85
CA PRO A 397 -27.92 20.86 13.28
C PRO A 397 -28.91 21.79 14.02
N ALA A 398 -29.70 21.23 14.93
CA ALA A 398 -30.60 21.98 15.78
C ALA A 398 -29.80 23.09 16.47
N VAL A 399 -30.01 24.33 16.04
CA VAL A 399 -29.44 25.51 16.65
C VAL A 399 -29.99 25.55 18.08
N ALA A 400 -29.14 25.25 19.05
CA ALA A 400 -29.43 25.46 20.45
C ALA A 400 -29.79 26.95 20.63
N ASN A 401 -31.06 27.23 20.82
CA ASN A 401 -31.57 28.57 21.06
C ASN A 401 -31.00 29.06 22.40
N PRO A 402 -30.11 30.08 22.46
CA PRO A 402 -29.68 30.59 23.73
C PRO A 402 -30.88 31.25 24.39
N ALA A 403 -31.28 30.72 25.55
CA ALA A 403 -32.33 31.27 26.40
C ALA A 403 -32.06 32.76 26.60
N ILE A 404 -32.94 33.59 26.04
CA ILE A 404 -32.96 35.03 26.29
C ILE A 404 -33.38 35.19 27.76
N SER A 405 -32.41 35.42 28.63
CA SER A 405 -32.66 35.90 29.99
C SER A 405 -33.25 37.31 29.89
N ARG A 406 -34.55 37.40 30.10
CA ARG A 406 -35.24 38.67 30.31
C ARG A 406 -34.82 39.22 31.67
N GLU A 407 -34.01 40.26 31.68
CA GLU A 407 -33.85 41.14 32.84
C GLU A 407 -35.16 41.90 33.10
N PRO A 408 -35.63 42.06 34.36
CA PRO A 408 -36.78 42.85 34.70
C PRO A 408 -36.41 44.37 34.62
N SER A 409 -37.07 45.09 33.74
CA SER A 409 -37.00 46.55 33.66
C SER A 409 -37.58 47.19 34.95
N SER A 410 -36.74 47.80 35.73
CA SER A 410 -37.11 48.70 36.84
C SER A 410 -37.61 50.02 36.25
N THR A 411 -38.91 50.23 36.29
CA THR A 411 -39.55 51.51 36.03
C THR A 411 -39.40 52.40 37.29
N GLN A 412 -38.64 53.47 37.19
CA GLN A 412 -38.71 54.60 38.18
C GLN A 412 -39.70 55.64 37.66
N PRO A 413 -40.54 56.19 38.51
CA PRO A 413 -41.47 57.25 38.16
C PRO A 413 -40.79 58.63 38.23
N ILE A 414 -40.99 59.43 37.19
CA ILE A 414 -40.55 60.83 37.16
C ILE A 414 -41.60 61.66 37.91
N GLY A 415 -41.15 62.20 39.05
CA GLY A 415 -41.92 63.22 39.84
C GLY A 415 -41.82 64.56 39.18
N SER A 416 -43.00 65.17 38.99
CA SER A 416 -43.22 66.57 38.65
C SER A 416 -42.91 67.48 39.82
N THR A 417 -42.19 68.56 39.64
CA THR A 417 -42.46 69.87 40.32
C THR A 417 -41.84 71.02 39.56
N SER A 418 -42.74 71.92 39.27
CA SER A 418 -42.62 73.41 39.19
C SER A 418 -41.68 74.01 38.21
#